data_8317f7401fb81a79106aa5827eeefce6
#
_entry.id   8317f7401fb81a79106aa5827eeefce6
#
_cell.length_a   1.000
_cell.length_b   1.000
_cell.length_c   1.000
_cell.angle_alpha   90.00
_cell.angle_beta   90.00
_cell.angle_gamma   90.00
#
_symmetry.space_group_name_H-M   'P 1'
#
loop_
_entity.id
_entity.type
_entity.pdbx_description
1 polymer ?
#
loop_
_entity_poly.entity_id
_entity_poly.type
_entity_poly.pdbx_seq_one_letter_code
_entity_poly.pdbx_strand_id
1 'polypeptide(L)'
;MSKYQEIILEPDPARVMEGLRDTGYDFNMAMADLVDNCIAANATVVKVYLNPMPNSDLKLYIADNGCGMTMEGLMNAMRYGSNRRADASSLGKFGLGLKTASTAFCRSLSLLSRGSDGECNKVCWDLDEISKINQWKLLQPAITDDEMDLLDDVADGGTGTLVIWEKVDRLLKDYQREGAKKTAMKKILEGLEFHFSLVYQRFLDSKYTENPIEIYLNDKLIEPWDPFCTDEPESTQSGKAKIKAELPEGGYSAFTVKAYVLPRKENFSTTVAYSKARINNDMQGFYIYRENRLLHHGDWADIRRKDPHFSLARVELSFDHTLDEAFNVDIKKSRIHINDDIADYLEKEFLPATIRMAEERYRKLQKTAITQSAGNVHDAAGINIEENASSLQNSKTQVVNEKKNEVKVTNSVGEFTTTIKILPPTEARQHRVVPVDSIEGNLLWEPTLVNGDHAVSINRNHDFYLKVYGPNMDNPSLIQGLDSMLWGLAEAELSTYNEDTREQYEEMRNQVSRILKKLVKELPDPDTE
;
A
#
# COMPACT_ATOMS: atom_id res chain seq x y z
N MET A 1 26.71 -56.02 11.05
CA MET A 1 25.68 -56.41 10.05
C MET A 1 24.48 -55.46 10.21
N SER A 2 24.20 -54.66 9.15
CA SER A 2 23.08 -53.72 9.14
C SER A 2 21.74 -54.47 9.41
N LYS A 3 20.95 -53.99 10.32
CA LYS A 3 19.64 -54.55 10.68
C LYS A 3 18.55 -54.20 9.67
N TYR A 4 18.90 -53.40 8.62
CA TYR A 4 17.96 -52.85 7.66
C TYR A 4 18.38 -53.25 6.24
N GLN A 5 17.38 -53.62 5.43
CA GLN A 5 17.56 -53.79 4.00
C GLN A 5 17.45 -52.43 3.35
N GLU A 6 18.51 -51.96 2.67
CA GLU A 6 18.53 -50.69 1.97
C GLU A 6 17.90 -50.86 0.59
N ILE A 7 16.94 -50.02 0.26
CA ILE A 7 16.29 -49.95 -1.06
C ILE A 7 16.49 -48.55 -1.61
N ILE A 8 17.14 -48.45 -2.76
CA ILE A 8 17.25 -47.19 -3.48
C ILE A 8 15.94 -46.94 -4.21
N LEU A 9 15.28 -45.81 -3.90
CA LEU A 9 14.01 -45.40 -4.50
C LEU A 9 14.25 -44.13 -5.29
N GLU A 10 14.22 -44.22 -6.61
CA GLU A 10 14.33 -43.04 -7.48
C GLU A 10 12.95 -42.40 -7.66
N PRO A 11 12.83 -41.07 -7.52
CA PRO A 11 11.58 -40.39 -7.78
C PRO A 11 11.21 -40.44 -9.26
N ASP A 12 9.92 -40.54 -9.57
CA ASP A 12 9.40 -40.50 -10.95
C ASP A 12 9.60 -39.10 -11.55
N PRO A 13 10.43 -38.93 -12.59
CA PRO A 13 10.79 -37.62 -13.13
C PRO A 13 9.59 -36.83 -13.63
N ALA A 14 8.70 -37.46 -14.39
CA ALA A 14 7.55 -36.79 -14.98
C ALA A 14 6.59 -36.24 -13.89
N ARG A 15 6.30 -37.05 -12.87
CA ARG A 15 5.40 -36.65 -11.77
C ARG A 15 6.00 -35.58 -10.88
N VAL A 16 7.31 -35.67 -10.58
CA VAL A 16 7.98 -34.63 -9.78
C VAL A 16 7.99 -33.30 -10.52
N MET A 17 8.30 -33.31 -11.82
CA MET A 17 8.31 -32.08 -12.62
C MET A 17 6.93 -31.43 -12.73
N GLU A 18 5.88 -32.21 -13.00
CA GLU A 18 4.51 -31.65 -13.05
C GLU A 18 4.06 -31.16 -11.65
N GLY A 19 4.42 -31.86 -10.58
CA GLY A 19 4.13 -31.41 -9.22
C GLY A 19 4.82 -30.09 -8.83
N LEU A 20 6.08 -29.91 -9.30
CA LEU A 20 6.82 -28.66 -9.08
C LEU A 20 6.24 -27.48 -9.87
N ARG A 21 5.54 -27.70 -10.97
CA ARG A 21 4.84 -26.64 -11.73
C ARG A 21 3.68 -26.02 -10.92
N ASP A 22 3.06 -26.75 -10.02
CA ASP A 22 1.86 -26.35 -9.27
C ASP A 22 2.20 -25.69 -7.92
N THR A 23 3.40 -25.15 -7.78
CA THR A 23 3.85 -24.49 -6.55
C THR A 23 3.19 -23.12 -6.29
N GLY A 24 2.32 -22.63 -7.19
CA GLY A 24 1.60 -21.37 -7.02
C GLY A 24 2.50 -20.15 -7.08
N TYR A 25 3.51 -20.14 -7.97
CA TYR A 25 4.30 -18.95 -8.24
C TYR A 25 3.44 -17.86 -8.89
N ASP A 26 3.55 -16.64 -8.40
CA ASP A 26 3.15 -15.44 -9.13
C ASP A 26 4.17 -15.13 -10.24
N PHE A 27 3.70 -14.61 -11.38
CA PHE A 27 4.57 -14.35 -12.53
C PHE A 27 5.64 -13.29 -12.24
N ASN A 28 5.27 -12.19 -11.59
CA ASN A 28 6.23 -11.12 -11.28
C ASN A 28 7.30 -11.62 -10.31
N MET A 29 6.92 -12.46 -9.35
CA MET A 29 7.87 -13.07 -8.42
C MET A 29 8.78 -14.08 -9.11
N ALA A 30 8.27 -14.88 -10.05
CA ALA A 30 9.09 -15.78 -10.85
C ALA A 30 10.14 -15.00 -11.66
N MET A 31 9.75 -13.91 -12.28
CA MET A 31 10.65 -13.03 -13.01
C MET A 31 11.70 -12.38 -12.11
N ALA A 32 11.30 -11.96 -10.90
CA ALA A 32 12.23 -11.41 -9.93
C ALA A 32 13.27 -12.45 -9.46
N ASP A 33 12.90 -13.72 -9.27
CA ASP A 33 13.88 -14.77 -8.93
C ASP A 33 14.93 -14.99 -10.04
N LEU A 34 14.57 -14.74 -11.30
CA LEU A 34 15.54 -14.80 -12.41
C LEU A 34 16.47 -13.59 -12.41
N VAL A 35 15.94 -12.38 -12.21
CA VAL A 35 16.75 -11.16 -12.08
C VAL A 35 17.65 -11.22 -10.84
N ASP A 36 17.19 -11.81 -9.72
CA ASP A 36 18.04 -12.06 -8.55
C ASP A 36 19.27 -12.91 -8.89
N ASN A 37 19.15 -13.86 -9.84
CA ASN A 37 20.30 -14.64 -10.30
C ASN A 37 21.28 -13.81 -11.14
N CYS A 38 20.78 -12.89 -11.97
CA CYS A 38 21.62 -11.96 -12.73
C CYS A 38 22.41 -11.04 -11.79
N ILE A 39 21.75 -10.46 -10.77
CA ILE A 39 22.41 -9.65 -9.74
C ILE A 39 23.46 -10.46 -8.99
N ALA A 40 23.12 -11.70 -8.61
CA ALA A 40 24.05 -12.60 -7.93
C ALA A 40 25.24 -13.07 -8.82
N ALA A 41 25.13 -12.91 -10.14
CA ALA A 41 26.22 -13.09 -11.10
C ALA A 41 27.02 -11.79 -11.34
N ASN A 42 26.77 -10.74 -10.57
CA ASN A 42 27.36 -9.40 -10.71
C ASN A 42 27.07 -8.74 -12.07
N ALA A 43 25.91 -9.00 -12.64
CA ALA A 43 25.47 -8.32 -13.84
C ALA A 43 25.27 -6.82 -13.57
N THR A 44 25.66 -6.00 -14.53
CA THR A 44 25.40 -4.54 -14.55
C THR A 44 24.26 -4.18 -15.50
N VAL A 45 23.97 -5.04 -16.47
CA VAL A 45 22.88 -4.89 -17.43
C VAL A 45 22.06 -6.18 -17.49
N VAL A 46 20.75 -6.05 -17.39
CA VAL A 46 19.79 -7.15 -17.55
C VAL A 46 18.71 -6.72 -18.54
N LYS A 47 18.49 -7.50 -19.59
CA LYS A 47 17.41 -7.26 -20.56
C LYS A 47 16.41 -8.39 -20.53
N VAL A 48 15.12 -8.02 -20.38
CA VAL A 48 13.98 -8.93 -20.34
C VAL A 48 13.10 -8.69 -21.56
N TYR A 49 12.91 -9.74 -22.36
CA TYR A 49 12.05 -9.68 -23.54
C TYR A 49 10.86 -10.63 -23.42
N LEU A 50 9.68 -10.06 -23.55
CA LEU A 50 8.41 -10.77 -23.56
C LEU A 50 7.77 -10.58 -24.95
N ASN A 51 8.08 -11.46 -25.87
CA ASN A 51 7.69 -11.31 -27.28
C ASN A 51 6.61 -12.31 -27.66
N PRO A 52 5.40 -11.86 -28.05
CA PRO A 52 4.43 -12.73 -28.71
C PRO A 52 4.97 -13.11 -30.11
N MET A 53 5.10 -14.41 -30.37
CA MET A 53 5.44 -14.90 -31.69
C MET A 53 4.22 -14.86 -32.63
N PRO A 54 4.41 -14.80 -33.96
CA PRO A 54 3.32 -14.68 -34.93
C PRO A 54 2.25 -15.77 -34.83
N ASN A 55 2.57 -16.94 -34.28
CA ASN A 55 1.67 -18.10 -34.14
C ASN A 55 1.08 -18.25 -32.73
N SER A 56 1.00 -17.18 -31.94
CA SER A 56 0.52 -17.18 -30.56
C SER A 56 1.41 -17.90 -29.54
N ASP A 57 2.57 -18.41 -29.92
CA ASP A 57 3.55 -18.97 -28.99
C ASP A 57 4.31 -17.81 -28.30
N LEU A 58 4.18 -17.74 -27.01
CA LEU A 58 4.92 -16.74 -26.21
C LEU A 58 6.31 -17.29 -25.90
N LYS A 59 7.34 -16.50 -26.21
CA LYS A 59 8.71 -16.74 -25.75
C LYS A 59 9.15 -15.62 -24.81
N LEU A 60 9.97 -16.00 -23.86
CA LEU A 60 10.55 -15.06 -22.90
C LEU A 60 12.06 -15.27 -22.87
N TYR A 61 12.78 -14.16 -22.86
CA TYR A 61 14.22 -14.13 -22.78
C TYR A 61 14.67 -13.21 -21.66
N ILE A 62 15.70 -13.65 -20.92
CA ILE A 62 16.39 -12.81 -19.93
C ILE A 62 17.85 -12.94 -20.19
N ALA A 63 18.49 -11.86 -20.61
CA ALA A 63 19.92 -11.78 -20.89
C ALA A 63 20.61 -10.92 -19.84
N ASP A 64 21.79 -11.34 -19.40
CA ASP A 64 22.64 -10.59 -18.49
C ASP A 64 24.11 -10.63 -18.90
N ASN A 65 24.90 -9.63 -18.50
CA ASN A 65 26.33 -9.53 -18.66
C ASN A 65 27.11 -9.93 -17.40
N GLY A 66 26.58 -10.84 -16.59
CA GLY A 66 27.25 -11.33 -15.39
C GLY A 66 28.47 -12.24 -15.69
N CYS A 67 28.95 -12.94 -14.67
CA CYS A 67 30.16 -13.78 -14.77
C CYS A 67 30.00 -14.99 -15.70
N GLY A 68 28.80 -15.29 -16.18
CA GLY A 68 28.52 -16.46 -17.00
C GLY A 68 28.79 -17.79 -16.29
N MET A 69 28.67 -18.88 -17.06
CA MET A 69 28.87 -20.24 -16.54
C MET A 69 29.61 -21.10 -17.58
N THR A 70 30.56 -21.89 -17.10
CA THR A 70 31.12 -23.03 -17.88
C THR A 70 30.07 -24.13 -18.01
N MET A 71 30.35 -25.15 -18.83
CA MET A 71 29.45 -26.31 -18.96
C MET A 71 29.13 -26.99 -17.61
N GLU A 72 30.14 -27.13 -16.74
CA GLU A 72 29.94 -27.68 -15.39
C GLU A 72 29.03 -26.80 -14.53
N GLY A 73 29.24 -25.48 -14.62
CA GLY A 73 28.37 -24.48 -13.96
C GLY A 73 26.93 -24.58 -14.44
N LEU A 74 26.68 -24.69 -15.75
CA LEU A 74 25.35 -24.88 -16.34
C LEU A 74 24.69 -26.18 -15.87
N MET A 75 25.42 -27.28 -15.84
CA MET A 75 24.91 -28.56 -15.33
C MET A 75 24.51 -28.46 -13.85
N ASN A 76 25.33 -27.79 -13.03
CA ASN A 76 25.00 -27.56 -11.63
C ASN A 76 23.80 -26.62 -11.50
N ALA A 77 23.71 -25.53 -12.27
CA ALA A 77 22.58 -24.60 -12.25
C ALA A 77 21.25 -25.28 -12.61
N MET A 78 21.28 -26.25 -13.52
CA MET A 78 20.11 -27.02 -13.94
C MET A 78 19.77 -28.22 -13.03
N ARG A 79 20.66 -28.60 -12.11
CA ARG A 79 20.40 -29.71 -11.18
C ARG A 79 19.37 -29.27 -10.13
N TYR A 80 18.31 -30.06 -9.94
CA TYR A 80 17.44 -29.91 -8.80
C TYR A 80 18.17 -30.27 -7.51
N GLY A 81 18.20 -29.35 -6.52
CA GLY A 81 19.04 -29.48 -5.34
C GLY A 81 20.52 -29.19 -5.62
N SER A 82 20.82 -28.19 -6.46
CA SER A 82 22.17 -27.68 -6.72
C SER A 82 22.88 -27.28 -5.42
N ASN A 83 24.21 -27.30 -5.43
CA ASN A 83 25.02 -26.87 -4.29
C ASN A 83 24.64 -25.43 -3.86
N ARG A 84 24.62 -25.22 -2.55
CA ARG A 84 24.42 -23.86 -2.01
C ARG A 84 25.56 -22.97 -2.50
N ARG A 85 25.23 -21.73 -2.84
CA ARG A 85 26.26 -20.72 -3.13
C ARG A 85 27.11 -20.49 -1.88
N ALA A 86 28.40 -20.28 -2.07
CA ALA A 86 29.33 -20.02 -0.97
C ALA A 86 29.04 -18.68 -0.26
N ASP A 87 28.51 -17.71 -1.01
CA ASP A 87 28.16 -16.40 -0.49
C ASP A 87 26.74 -16.43 0.13
N ALA A 88 26.68 -16.30 1.45
CA ALA A 88 25.43 -16.27 2.22
C ALA A 88 24.60 -14.99 1.99
N SER A 89 25.23 -13.89 1.55
CA SER A 89 24.55 -12.62 1.22
C SER A 89 23.80 -12.71 -0.11
N SER A 90 24.14 -13.71 -0.95
CA SER A 90 23.53 -13.90 -2.27
C SER A 90 22.00 -13.95 -2.22
N LEU A 91 21.37 -13.27 -3.17
CA LEU A 91 19.91 -13.27 -3.33
C LEU A 91 19.37 -14.65 -3.72
N GLY A 92 20.17 -15.49 -4.36
CA GLY A 92 19.84 -16.85 -4.83
C GLY A 92 20.14 -17.98 -3.84
N LYS A 93 19.77 -17.87 -2.55
CA LYS A 93 20.14 -18.75 -1.43
C LYS A 93 19.77 -20.24 -1.59
N PHE A 94 18.64 -20.58 -2.22
CA PHE A 94 18.03 -21.92 -2.12
C PHE A 94 18.32 -22.86 -3.30
N GLY A 95 18.90 -22.39 -4.41
CA GLY A 95 19.26 -23.22 -5.58
C GLY A 95 18.07 -23.87 -6.33
N LEU A 96 16.84 -23.49 -5.99
CA LEU A 96 15.61 -23.99 -6.61
C LEU A 96 14.90 -22.94 -7.47
N GLY A 97 15.05 -21.65 -7.17
CA GLY A 97 14.29 -20.53 -7.76
C GLY A 97 14.28 -20.56 -9.27
N LEU A 98 15.45 -20.63 -9.93
CA LEU A 98 15.56 -20.67 -11.40
C LEU A 98 14.60 -21.71 -12.03
N LYS A 99 14.66 -22.95 -11.55
CA LYS A 99 13.93 -24.07 -12.15
C LYS A 99 12.44 -24.05 -11.81
N THR A 100 12.11 -23.85 -10.52
CA THR A 100 10.70 -23.84 -10.08
C THR A 100 9.96 -22.62 -10.59
N ALA A 101 10.59 -21.44 -10.61
CA ALA A 101 10.02 -20.23 -11.17
C ALA A 101 9.77 -20.39 -12.68
N SER A 102 10.76 -20.91 -13.43
CA SER A 102 10.63 -21.09 -14.88
C SER A 102 9.60 -22.16 -15.24
N THR A 103 9.71 -23.37 -14.67
CA THR A 103 8.80 -24.47 -15.02
C THR A 103 7.37 -24.25 -14.56
N ALA A 104 7.13 -23.33 -13.61
CA ALA A 104 5.76 -22.90 -13.28
C ALA A 104 5.02 -22.30 -14.48
N PHE A 105 5.72 -21.68 -15.42
CA PHE A 105 5.13 -20.95 -16.56
C PHE A 105 5.47 -21.53 -17.93
N CYS A 106 6.62 -22.21 -18.09
CA CYS A 106 7.04 -22.78 -19.37
C CYS A 106 7.23 -24.29 -19.28
N ARG A 107 7.17 -24.97 -20.45
CA ARG A 107 7.47 -26.41 -20.58
C ARG A 107 8.87 -26.66 -21.12
N SER A 108 9.54 -25.63 -21.65
CA SER A 108 10.92 -25.73 -22.10
C SER A 108 11.73 -24.56 -21.50
N LEU A 109 12.73 -24.91 -20.69
CA LEU A 109 13.67 -23.99 -20.07
C LEU A 109 15.05 -24.24 -20.62
N SER A 110 15.64 -23.28 -21.35
CA SER A 110 17.01 -23.31 -21.79
C SER A 110 17.86 -22.27 -21.10
N LEU A 111 19.13 -22.63 -20.85
CA LEU A 111 20.19 -21.70 -20.46
C LEU A 111 21.30 -21.76 -21.52
N LEU A 112 21.59 -20.60 -22.09
CA LEU A 112 22.80 -20.37 -22.91
C LEU A 112 23.74 -19.49 -22.09
N SER A 113 24.99 -19.87 -21.93
CA SER A 113 25.94 -19.05 -21.18
C SER A 113 27.34 -19.10 -21.78
N ARG A 114 27.99 -17.94 -21.74
CA ARG A 114 29.41 -17.79 -22.07
C ARG A 114 30.17 -17.59 -20.77
N GLY A 115 30.97 -18.58 -20.40
CA GLY A 115 31.81 -18.57 -19.20
C GLY A 115 33.11 -17.82 -19.37
N SER A 116 33.92 -17.80 -18.31
CA SER A 116 35.25 -17.19 -18.31
C SER A 116 36.26 -17.92 -19.21
N ASP A 117 35.96 -19.13 -19.67
CA ASP A 117 36.70 -19.90 -20.66
C ASP A 117 36.45 -19.42 -22.11
N GLY A 118 35.49 -18.52 -22.30
CA GLY A 118 35.06 -18.00 -23.59
C GLY A 118 34.18 -18.95 -24.39
N GLU A 119 33.88 -20.14 -23.86
CA GLU A 119 33.05 -21.13 -24.52
C GLU A 119 31.57 -20.83 -24.30
N CYS A 120 30.76 -20.89 -25.37
CA CYS A 120 29.30 -20.79 -25.31
C CYS A 120 28.70 -22.18 -25.25
N ASN A 121 27.93 -22.41 -24.18
CA ASN A 121 27.27 -23.69 -23.97
C ASN A 121 25.77 -23.47 -23.73
N LYS A 122 24.92 -24.39 -24.27
CA LYS A 122 23.48 -24.37 -24.08
C LYS A 122 22.97 -25.69 -23.54
N VAL A 123 22.10 -25.64 -22.55
CA VAL A 123 21.42 -26.80 -21.96
C VAL A 123 19.94 -26.53 -21.81
N CYS A 124 19.11 -27.58 -21.87
CA CYS A 124 17.66 -27.43 -21.85
C CYS A 124 16.98 -28.53 -21.02
N TRP A 125 16.04 -28.13 -20.17
CA TRP A 125 14.99 -28.98 -19.65
C TRP A 125 13.74 -28.85 -20.52
N ASP A 126 13.37 -29.91 -21.26
CA ASP A 126 12.09 -30.03 -21.98
C ASP A 126 11.19 -31.03 -21.24
N LEU A 127 10.12 -30.53 -20.65
CA LEU A 127 9.20 -31.31 -19.84
C LEU A 127 8.43 -32.34 -20.68
N ASP A 128 8.19 -32.05 -21.95
CA ASP A 128 7.52 -32.98 -22.85
C ASP A 128 8.41 -34.17 -23.16
N GLU A 129 9.73 -33.95 -23.38
CA GLU A 129 10.68 -35.02 -23.56
C GLU A 129 10.88 -35.83 -22.28
N ILE A 130 11.00 -35.19 -21.11
CA ILE A 130 11.05 -35.87 -19.80
C ILE A 130 9.84 -36.77 -19.61
N SER A 131 8.62 -36.25 -19.93
CA SER A 131 7.39 -37.03 -19.80
C SER A 131 7.33 -38.24 -20.73
N LYS A 132 7.91 -38.14 -21.94
CA LYS A 132 7.95 -39.24 -22.89
C LYS A 132 8.92 -40.37 -22.47
N ILE A 133 10.12 -39.99 -22.03
CA ILE A 133 11.20 -40.95 -21.72
C ILE A 133 11.22 -41.35 -20.25
N ASN A 134 10.54 -40.62 -19.40
CA ASN A 134 10.50 -40.74 -17.92
C ASN A 134 11.91 -40.85 -17.29
N GLN A 135 12.85 -40.02 -17.72
CA GLN A 135 14.21 -39.94 -17.23
C GLN A 135 14.64 -38.50 -17.00
N TRP A 136 15.52 -38.31 -16.01
CA TRP A 136 16.19 -37.03 -15.76
C TRP A 136 17.27 -36.80 -16.81
N LYS A 137 16.86 -36.36 -18.00
CA LYS A 137 17.78 -36.14 -19.15
C LYS A 137 17.82 -34.68 -19.55
N LEU A 138 18.96 -34.04 -19.29
CA LEU A 138 19.25 -32.69 -19.76
C LEU A 138 19.65 -32.73 -21.23
N LEU A 139 19.05 -31.90 -22.06
CA LEU A 139 19.33 -31.79 -23.48
C LEU A 139 20.40 -30.73 -23.74
N GLN A 140 21.15 -30.88 -24.83
CA GLN A 140 22.11 -29.91 -25.37
C GLN A 140 21.66 -29.53 -26.78
N PRO A 141 20.72 -28.61 -26.96
CA PRO A 141 20.32 -28.17 -28.29
C PRO A 141 21.38 -27.27 -28.92
N ALA A 142 21.39 -27.20 -30.25
CA ALA A 142 22.23 -26.25 -30.97
C ALA A 142 21.88 -24.80 -30.60
N ILE A 143 22.86 -23.94 -30.58
CA ILE A 143 22.70 -22.50 -30.36
C ILE A 143 22.34 -21.89 -31.72
N THR A 144 21.33 -21.00 -31.74
CA THR A 144 20.94 -20.25 -32.94
C THR A 144 21.61 -18.89 -33.00
N ASP A 145 21.70 -18.31 -34.21
CA ASP A 145 22.29 -16.98 -34.40
C ASP A 145 21.49 -15.93 -33.61
N ASP A 146 20.13 -16.00 -33.64
CA ASP A 146 19.28 -15.10 -32.87
C ASP A 146 19.53 -15.14 -31.34
N GLU A 147 19.84 -16.32 -30.81
CA GLU A 147 20.15 -16.48 -29.37
C GLU A 147 21.53 -15.90 -29.04
N MET A 148 22.49 -16.02 -29.95
CA MET A 148 23.80 -15.39 -29.80
C MET A 148 23.69 -13.88 -29.88
N ASP A 149 22.93 -13.35 -30.84
CA ASP A 149 22.70 -11.92 -30.97
C ASP A 149 22.03 -11.33 -29.70
N LEU A 150 21.04 -12.02 -29.09
CA LEU A 150 20.44 -11.63 -27.83
C LEU A 150 21.41 -11.62 -26.64
N LEU A 151 22.36 -12.59 -26.59
CA LEU A 151 23.37 -12.60 -25.54
C LEU A 151 24.40 -11.49 -25.78
N ASP A 152 24.85 -11.29 -27.03
CA ASP A 152 25.85 -10.29 -27.36
C ASP A 152 25.33 -8.85 -27.28
N ASP A 153 24.02 -8.64 -27.45
CA ASP A 153 23.37 -7.35 -27.23
C ASP A 153 23.49 -6.83 -25.75
N VAL A 154 23.81 -7.73 -24.83
CA VAL A 154 24.00 -7.40 -23.41
C VAL A 154 25.46 -7.60 -22.98
N ALA A 155 26.09 -8.70 -23.43
CA ALA A 155 27.43 -9.11 -22.99
C ALA A 155 28.57 -8.55 -23.86
N ASP A 156 28.28 -7.99 -25.03
CA ASP A 156 29.24 -7.40 -25.97
C ASP A 156 30.47 -8.33 -26.21
N GLY A 157 30.20 -9.61 -26.47
CA GLY A 157 31.22 -10.63 -26.63
C GLY A 157 31.91 -11.10 -25.34
N GLY A 158 31.58 -10.51 -24.19
CA GLY A 158 32.06 -10.89 -22.87
C GLY A 158 31.28 -12.06 -22.24
N THR A 159 31.47 -12.27 -20.94
CA THR A 159 30.71 -13.27 -20.18
C THR A 159 29.26 -12.85 -20.00
N GLY A 160 28.36 -13.82 -19.91
CA GLY A 160 26.95 -13.55 -19.70
C GLY A 160 26.09 -14.80 -19.75
N THR A 161 24.81 -14.63 -19.49
CA THR A 161 23.84 -15.73 -19.54
C THR A 161 22.53 -15.27 -20.19
N LEU A 162 21.96 -16.13 -21.03
CA LEU A 162 20.62 -15.99 -21.61
C LEU A 162 19.72 -17.12 -21.10
N VAL A 163 18.69 -16.77 -20.36
CA VAL A 163 17.60 -17.67 -19.95
C VAL A 163 16.50 -17.60 -21.00
N ILE A 164 16.04 -18.75 -21.48
CA ILE A 164 15.05 -18.85 -22.55
C ILE A 164 13.87 -19.70 -22.06
N TRP A 165 12.67 -19.14 -22.09
CA TRP A 165 11.44 -19.88 -21.89
C TRP A 165 10.71 -20.06 -23.20
N GLU A 166 10.48 -21.29 -23.56
CA GLU A 166 9.66 -21.68 -24.70
C GLU A 166 8.46 -22.51 -24.21
N LYS A 167 7.47 -22.65 -25.05
CA LYS A 167 6.20 -23.34 -24.70
C LYS A 167 5.60 -22.74 -23.41
N VAL A 168 5.48 -21.41 -23.36
CA VAL A 168 4.89 -20.70 -22.20
C VAL A 168 3.39 -20.92 -22.24
N ASP A 169 2.89 -21.85 -21.43
CA ASP A 169 1.53 -22.39 -21.49
C ASP A 169 0.58 -21.84 -20.41
N ARG A 170 1.09 -21.16 -19.38
CA ARG A 170 0.26 -20.74 -18.22
C ARG A 170 0.00 -19.24 -18.15
N LEU A 171 0.69 -18.41 -18.92
CA LEU A 171 0.58 -16.95 -18.79
C LEU A 171 -0.66 -16.37 -19.47
N LEU A 172 -1.04 -16.87 -20.64
CA LEU A 172 -2.16 -16.38 -21.44
C LEU A 172 -3.25 -17.43 -21.70
N LYS A 173 -3.22 -18.58 -21.02
CA LYS A 173 -4.11 -19.73 -21.27
C LYS A 173 -5.60 -19.41 -21.19
N ASP A 174 -5.99 -18.48 -20.33
CA ASP A 174 -7.39 -18.14 -20.07
C ASP A 174 -7.96 -17.16 -21.10
N TYR A 175 -7.13 -16.66 -22.03
CA TYR A 175 -7.52 -15.68 -23.03
C TYR A 175 -7.60 -16.31 -24.41
N GLN A 176 -8.84 -16.40 -24.97
CA GLN A 176 -9.09 -17.05 -26.27
C GLN A 176 -9.04 -16.06 -27.45
N ARG A 177 -9.38 -14.78 -27.22
CA ARG A 177 -9.46 -13.76 -28.27
C ARG A 177 -8.15 -12.96 -28.34
N GLU A 178 -7.66 -12.70 -29.55
CA GLU A 178 -6.41 -11.94 -29.76
C GLU A 178 -6.43 -10.55 -29.12
N GLY A 179 -7.56 -9.82 -29.17
CA GLY A 179 -7.70 -8.54 -28.48
C GLY A 179 -7.59 -8.67 -26.95
N ALA A 180 -8.14 -9.75 -26.37
CA ALA A 180 -8.02 -10.03 -24.95
C ALA A 180 -6.58 -10.40 -24.55
N LYS A 181 -5.88 -11.19 -25.39
CA LYS A 181 -4.47 -11.52 -25.19
C LYS A 181 -3.59 -10.27 -25.20
N LYS A 182 -3.78 -9.34 -26.16
CA LYS A 182 -3.06 -8.06 -26.22
C LYS A 182 -3.30 -7.22 -24.97
N THR A 183 -4.54 -7.11 -24.51
CA THR A 183 -4.88 -6.38 -23.29
C THR A 183 -4.27 -7.03 -22.04
N ALA A 184 -4.32 -8.35 -21.95
CA ALA A 184 -3.70 -9.11 -20.87
C ALA A 184 -2.18 -8.92 -20.86
N MET A 185 -1.52 -9.03 -22.01
CA MET A 185 -0.08 -8.81 -22.16
C MET A 185 0.32 -7.40 -21.72
N LYS A 186 -0.43 -6.37 -22.12
CA LYS A 186 -0.17 -4.99 -21.67
C LYS A 186 -0.21 -4.88 -20.14
N LYS A 187 -1.22 -5.47 -19.49
CA LYS A 187 -1.33 -5.48 -18.03
C LYS A 187 -0.19 -6.25 -17.36
N ILE A 188 0.23 -7.37 -17.94
CA ILE A 188 1.37 -8.16 -17.46
C ILE A 188 2.66 -7.32 -17.53
N LEU A 189 2.91 -6.64 -18.65
CA LEU A 189 4.09 -5.79 -18.81
C LEU A 189 4.07 -4.60 -17.84
N GLU A 190 2.94 -3.91 -17.70
CA GLU A 190 2.78 -2.80 -16.74
C GLU A 190 2.98 -3.29 -15.28
N GLY A 191 2.45 -4.46 -14.95
CA GLY A 191 2.63 -5.08 -13.63
C GLY A 191 4.10 -5.46 -13.37
N LEU A 192 4.76 -6.04 -14.37
CA LEU A 192 6.17 -6.43 -14.27
C LEU A 192 7.10 -5.22 -14.19
N GLU A 193 6.84 -4.18 -14.99
CA GLU A 193 7.56 -2.91 -14.94
C GLU A 193 7.53 -2.32 -13.53
N PHE A 194 6.33 -2.21 -12.96
CA PHE A 194 6.18 -1.71 -11.60
C PHE A 194 6.83 -2.63 -10.56
N HIS A 195 6.71 -3.94 -10.72
CA HIS A 195 7.34 -4.89 -9.80
C HIS A 195 8.86 -4.75 -9.78
N PHE A 196 9.50 -4.64 -10.94
CA PHE A 196 10.94 -4.44 -11.02
C PHE A 196 11.37 -3.08 -10.45
N SER A 197 10.64 -2.00 -10.79
CA SER A 197 10.92 -0.65 -10.27
C SER A 197 10.88 -0.58 -8.74
N LEU A 198 10.00 -1.38 -8.12
CA LEU A 198 9.81 -1.46 -6.69
C LEU A 198 10.80 -2.42 -6.01
N VAL A 199 10.93 -3.65 -6.52
CA VAL A 199 11.76 -4.70 -5.89
C VAL A 199 13.23 -4.35 -5.95
N TYR A 200 13.67 -3.79 -7.06
CA TYR A 200 15.08 -3.46 -7.31
C TYR A 200 15.40 -1.98 -7.16
N GLN A 201 14.50 -1.19 -6.57
CA GLN A 201 14.66 0.25 -6.40
C GLN A 201 16.09 0.64 -5.95
N ARG A 202 16.65 -0.05 -4.96
CA ARG A 202 17.96 0.27 -4.39
C ARG A 202 19.15 -0.20 -5.23
N PHE A 203 18.95 -1.12 -6.16
CA PHE A 203 19.94 -1.52 -7.13
C PHE A 203 19.95 -0.62 -8.37
N LEU A 204 18.81 -0.01 -8.68
CA LEU A 204 18.62 0.89 -9.81
C LEU A 204 18.99 2.34 -9.49
N ASP A 205 18.92 2.74 -8.21
CA ASP A 205 19.06 4.13 -7.78
C ASP A 205 20.48 4.42 -7.25
N SER A 206 21.16 5.37 -7.89
CA SER A 206 22.50 5.84 -7.49
C SER A 206 22.57 6.43 -6.07
N LYS A 207 21.43 6.71 -5.42
CA LYS A 207 21.39 7.11 -3.99
C LYS A 207 21.79 5.97 -3.05
N TYR A 208 21.63 4.72 -3.49
CA TYR A 208 21.86 3.53 -2.65
C TYR A 208 23.08 2.73 -3.06
N THR A 209 23.56 2.89 -4.28
CA THR A 209 24.72 2.16 -4.82
C THR A 209 25.57 3.05 -5.73
N GLU A 210 26.90 2.88 -5.68
CA GLU A 210 27.83 3.58 -6.58
C GLU A 210 27.75 3.05 -8.03
N ASN A 211 27.33 1.81 -8.19
CA ASN A 211 27.20 1.14 -9.49
C ASN A 211 25.76 0.63 -9.66
N PRO A 212 24.81 1.50 -10.05
CA PRO A 212 23.46 1.08 -10.32
C PRO A 212 23.41 0.10 -11.49
N ILE A 213 22.54 -0.91 -11.38
CA ILE A 213 22.29 -1.82 -12.49
C ILE A 213 21.25 -1.23 -13.43
N GLU A 214 21.32 -1.60 -14.69
CA GLU A 214 20.31 -1.27 -15.69
C GLU A 214 19.43 -2.49 -15.96
N ILE A 215 18.12 -2.36 -15.77
CA ILE A 215 17.14 -3.38 -16.13
C ILE A 215 16.26 -2.84 -17.23
N TYR A 216 16.17 -3.55 -18.34
CA TYR A 216 15.32 -3.21 -19.47
C TYR A 216 14.20 -4.23 -19.60
N LEU A 217 12.98 -3.76 -19.89
CA LEU A 217 11.82 -4.57 -20.24
C LEU A 217 11.36 -4.18 -21.63
N ASN A 218 11.51 -5.07 -22.63
CA ASN A 218 11.26 -4.79 -24.05
C ASN A 218 11.89 -3.45 -24.46
N ASP A 219 13.21 -3.34 -24.28
CA ASP A 219 14.04 -2.14 -24.57
C ASP A 219 13.70 -0.86 -23.78
N LYS A 220 12.73 -0.92 -22.89
CA LYS A 220 12.42 0.19 -22.00
C LYS A 220 13.21 0.07 -20.70
N LEU A 221 14.04 1.06 -20.39
CA LEU A 221 14.75 1.15 -19.11
C LEU A 221 13.74 1.28 -17.95
N ILE A 222 13.95 0.47 -16.90
CA ILE A 222 13.16 0.50 -15.68
C ILE A 222 13.71 1.58 -14.75
N GLU A 223 12.88 2.57 -14.43
CA GLU A 223 13.22 3.60 -13.47
C GLU A 223 12.93 3.14 -12.03
N PRO A 224 13.79 3.47 -11.05
CA PRO A 224 13.55 3.14 -9.66
C PRO A 224 12.28 3.85 -9.12
N TRP A 225 11.50 3.14 -8.31
CA TRP A 225 10.35 3.72 -7.63
C TRP A 225 10.57 3.80 -6.12
N ASP A 226 10.72 5.04 -5.62
CA ASP A 226 10.89 5.28 -4.17
C ASP A 226 9.53 5.27 -3.45
N PRO A 227 9.24 4.25 -2.64
CA PRO A 227 8.00 4.18 -1.87
C PRO A 227 7.86 5.28 -0.83
N PHE A 228 8.94 5.89 -0.39
CA PHE A 228 8.96 6.88 0.70
C PHE A 228 8.86 8.32 0.20
N CYS A 229 8.87 8.52 -1.11
CA CYS A 229 8.82 9.83 -1.75
C CYS A 229 9.86 10.79 -1.12
N THR A 230 11.10 10.33 -0.93
CA THR A 230 12.14 11.07 -0.20
C THR A 230 12.55 12.37 -0.87
N ASP A 231 12.28 12.52 -2.18
CA ASP A 231 12.54 13.74 -2.95
C ASP A 231 11.44 14.80 -2.80
N GLU A 232 10.30 14.44 -2.22
CA GLU A 232 9.20 15.39 -2.01
C GLU A 232 9.43 16.21 -0.74
N PRO A 233 9.36 17.56 -0.82
CA PRO A 233 9.70 18.46 0.29
C PRO A 233 8.88 18.21 1.57
N GLU A 234 7.62 17.81 1.42
CA GLU A 234 6.69 17.57 2.54
C GLU A 234 6.71 16.11 3.02
N SER A 235 7.51 15.24 2.40
CA SER A 235 7.73 13.90 2.94
C SER A 235 8.51 13.98 4.24
N THR A 236 7.98 13.39 5.30
CA THR A 236 8.57 13.52 6.64
C THR A 236 9.02 12.19 7.17
N GLN A 237 10.31 12.06 7.46
CA GLN A 237 10.81 10.93 8.25
C GLN A 237 10.40 11.15 9.72
N SER A 238 9.39 10.40 10.16
CA SER A 238 8.78 10.53 11.50
C SER A 238 9.47 9.71 12.56
N GLY A 239 10.30 8.71 12.16
CA GLY A 239 11.03 7.86 13.09
C GLY A 239 12.23 7.18 12.45
N LYS A 240 13.26 6.88 13.26
CA LYS A 240 14.41 6.05 12.89
C LYS A 240 14.93 5.34 14.13
N ALA A 241 15.10 4.02 14.03
CA ALA A 241 15.69 3.20 15.08
C ALA A 241 16.65 2.15 14.49
N LYS A 242 17.67 1.78 15.26
CA LYS A 242 18.52 0.62 15.00
C LYS A 242 18.27 -0.38 16.13
N ILE A 243 17.68 -1.51 15.79
CA ILE A 243 17.21 -2.52 16.72
C ILE A 243 18.17 -3.71 16.67
N LYS A 244 18.55 -4.23 17.84
CA LYS A 244 19.35 -5.45 17.96
C LYS A 244 18.41 -6.64 18.09
N ALA A 245 18.63 -7.67 17.30
CA ALA A 245 17.97 -8.96 17.41
C ALA A 245 18.98 -10.02 17.83
N GLU A 246 18.56 -10.91 18.72
CA GLU A 246 19.35 -12.07 19.13
C GLU A 246 19.36 -13.13 18.03
N LEU A 247 20.53 -13.71 17.80
CA LEU A 247 20.71 -14.76 16.81
C LEU A 247 20.49 -16.13 17.44
N PRO A 248 19.90 -17.11 16.73
CA PRO A 248 19.68 -18.46 17.26
C PRO A 248 20.96 -19.17 17.72
N GLU A 249 22.08 -18.90 17.08
CA GLU A 249 23.40 -19.46 17.42
C GLU A 249 24.14 -18.68 18.53
N GLY A 250 23.47 -17.67 19.10
CA GLY A 250 24.03 -16.74 20.09
C GLY A 250 24.70 -15.53 19.42
N GLY A 251 24.71 -14.40 20.17
CA GLY A 251 25.16 -13.10 19.66
C GLY A 251 24.00 -12.23 19.18
N TYR A 252 24.35 -11.07 18.61
CA TYR A 252 23.36 -10.09 18.16
C TYR A 252 23.69 -9.59 16.75
N SER A 253 22.69 -9.43 15.93
CA SER A 253 22.77 -8.61 14.72
C SER A 253 21.80 -7.44 14.81
N ALA A 254 21.89 -6.48 13.91
CA ALA A 254 21.08 -5.27 13.99
C ALA A 254 20.40 -4.98 12.65
N PHE A 255 19.14 -4.58 12.72
CA PHE A 255 18.39 -4.08 11.57
C PHE A 255 17.97 -2.62 11.81
N THR A 256 17.65 -1.93 10.74
CA THR A 256 17.24 -0.53 10.76
C THR A 256 15.77 -0.42 10.41
N VAL A 257 15.04 0.39 11.17
CA VAL A 257 13.66 0.78 10.88
C VAL A 257 13.60 2.29 10.72
N LYS A 258 12.95 2.75 9.65
CA LYS A 258 12.63 4.16 9.42
C LYS A 258 11.15 4.28 9.06
N ALA A 259 10.50 5.28 9.59
CA ALA A 259 9.10 5.55 9.29
C ALA A 259 8.95 6.89 8.59
N TYR A 260 8.07 6.92 7.61
CA TYR A 260 7.80 8.09 6.78
C TYR A 260 6.31 8.38 6.73
N VAL A 261 5.96 9.65 6.67
CA VAL A 261 4.61 10.12 6.39
C VAL A 261 4.66 10.94 5.12
N LEU A 262 3.98 10.45 4.08
CA LEU A 262 3.96 11.06 2.76
C LEU A 262 3.22 12.40 2.76
N PRO A 263 3.49 13.28 1.80
CA PRO A 263 2.73 14.50 1.59
C PRO A 263 1.27 14.19 1.29
N ARG A 264 0.40 15.16 1.52
CA ARG A 264 -0.96 15.17 1.00
C ARG A 264 -0.95 15.49 -0.50
N LYS A 265 -2.04 15.17 -1.20
CA LYS A 265 -2.19 15.42 -2.66
C LYS A 265 -1.78 16.83 -3.07
N GLU A 266 -2.21 17.83 -2.30
CA GLU A 266 -1.97 19.24 -2.58
C GLU A 266 -0.54 19.71 -2.31
N ASN A 267 0.21 18.92 -1.55
CA ASN A 267 1.55 19.24 -1.10
C ASN A 267 2.64 18.49 -1.88
N PHE A 268 2.26 17.71 -2.90
CA PHE A 268 3.23 17.16 -3.84
C PHE A 268 3.72 18.25 -4.77
N SER A 269 5.00 18.16 -5.15
CA SER A 269 5.63 19.12 -6.08
C SER A 269 4.90 19.20 -7.42
N THR A 270 4.34 18.07 -7.88
CA THR A 270 3.57 17.99 -9.13
C THR A 270 2.46 16.93 -9.03
N THR A 271 1.43 17.03 -9.88
CA THR A 271 0.39 16.01 -10.03
C THR A 271 0.96 14.67 -10.50
N VAL A 272 2.03 14.69 -11.28
CA VAL A 272 2.74 13.47 -11.72
C VAL A 272 3.42 12.77 -10.54
N ALA A 273 4.08 13.53 -9.66
CA ALA A 273 4.69 13.00 -8.45
C ALA A 273 3.65 12.36 -7.53
N TYR A 274 2.50 13.01 -7.33
CA TYR A 274 1.38 12.44 -6.59
C TYR A 274 0.89 11.11 -7.20
N SER A 275 0.66 11.07 -8.52
CA SER A 275 0.24 9.86 -9.21
C SER A 275 1.28 8.73 -9.07
N LYS A 276 2.57 9.06 -9.17
CA LYS A 276 3.67 8.10 -8.97
C LYS A 276 3.75 7.60 -7.53
N ALA A 277 3.35 8.38 -6.54
CA ALA A 277 3.38 7.99 -5.12
C ALA A 277 2.43 6.82 -4.79
N ARG A 278 1.43 6.54 -5.64
CA ARG A 278 0.48 5.42 -5.50
C ARG A 278 -0.12 5.35 -4.09
N ILE A 279 -0.63 6.48 -3.61
CA ILE A 279 -1.25 6.55 -2.28
C ILE A 279 -2.61 5.84 -2.35
N ASN A 280 -2.68 4.70 -1.72
CA ASN A 280 -3.88 3.89 -1.56
C ASN A 280 -3.74 2.93 -0.38
N ASN A 281 -4.79 2.17 -0.10
CA ASN A 281 -4.84 1.27 1.04
C ASN A 281 -3.87 0.08 0.92
N ASP A 282 -3.47 -0.30 -0.30
CA ASP A 282 -2.60 -1.45 -0.54
C ASP A 282 -1.10 -1.10 -0.54
N MET A 283 -0.77 0.18 -0.44
CA MET A 283 0.62 0.65 -0.42
C MET A 283 1.06 1.21 0.94
N GLN A 284 0.20 1.14 1.97
CA GLN A 284 0.56 1.55 3.32
C GLN A 284 1.36 0.47 4.06
N GLY A 285 2.07 0.84 5.11
CA GLY A 285 2.70 -0.11 6.01
C GLY A 285 4.17 -0.39 5.70
N PHE A 286 4.59 -1.64 5.94
CA PHE A 286 5.98 -2.03 5.85
C PHE A 286 6.46 -2.24 4.42
N TYR A 287 7.73 -1.84 4.21
CA TYR A 287 8.58 -2.14 3.06
C TYR A 287 9.85 -2.78 3.61
N ILE A 288 9.99 -4.09 3.44
CA ILE A 288 11.01 -4.89 4.11
C ILE A 288 12.08 -5.29 3.12
N TYR A 289 13.31 -4.86 3.36
CA TYR A 289 14.47 -5.07 2.52
C TYR A 289 15.47 -6.04 3.16
N ARG A 290 15.92 -7.02 2.39
CA ARG A 290 17.04 -7.90 2.70
C ARG A 290 18.14 -7.67 1.68
N GLU A 291 19.35 -7.34 2.11
CA GLU A 291 20.48 -7.06 1.20
C GLU A 291 20.08 -6.10 0.06
N ASN A 292 19.35 -5.03 0.39
CA ASN A 292 18.78 -4.04 -0.53
C ASN A 292 17.65 -4.52 -1.47
N ARG A 293 17.34 -5.82 -1.52
CA ARG A 293 16.19 -6.34 -2.26
C ARG A 293 14.91 -6.23 -1.42
N LEU A 294 13.87 -5.65 -1.98
CA LEU A 294 12.56 -5.62 -1.31
C LEU A 294 11.94 -7.02 -1.33
N LEU A 295 11.60 -7.54 -0.14
CA LEU A 295 10.96 -8.84 0.04
C LEU A 295 9.44 -8.73 0.21
N HIS A 296 8.99 -7.69 0.89
CA HIS A 296 7.59 -7.51 1.27
C HIS A 296 7.21 -6.03 1.24
N HIS A 297 5.96 -5.74 0.86
CA HIS A 297 5.42 -4.38 0.87
C HIS A 297 3.89 -4.36 0.98
N GLY A 298 3.35 -3.22 1.37
CA GLY A 298 1.93 -2.90 1.19
C GLY A 298 0.99 -3.41 2.27
N ASP A 299 1.51 -3.82 3.42
CA ASP A 299 0.71 -4.11 4.62
C ASP A 299 1.50 -3.89 5.92
N TRP A 300 0.90 -4.25 7.05
CA TRP A 300 1.48 -4.05 8.37
C TRP A 300 2.08 -5.33 8.97
N ALA A 301 2.37 -6.36 8.15
CA ALA A 301 2.99 -7.62 8.56
C ALA A 301 2.33 -8.24 9.81
N ASP A 302 1.01 -8.33 9.80
CA ASP A 302 0.12 -8.81 10.88
C ASP A 302 0.17 -8.03 12.21
N ILE A 303 1.03 -7.00 12.33
CA ILE A 303 1.10 -6.12 13.51
C ILE A 303 -0.16 -5.26 13.63
N ARG A 304 -0.70 -4.83 12.50
CA ARG A 304 -1.86 -3.93 12.45
C ARG A 304 -2.74 -4.21 11.22
N ARG A 305 -4.01 -3.88 11.30
CA ARG A 305 -4.91 -3.92 10.13
C ARG A 305 -4.71 -2.68 9.25
N LYS A 306 -4.93 -2.83 7.94
CA LYS A 306 -4.97 -1.72 7.01
C LYS A 306 -6.15 -0.80 7.36
N ASP A 307 -5.91 0.51 7.27
CA ASP A 307 -6.93 1.54 7.49
C ASP A 307 -6.64 2.73 6.56
N PRO A 308 -7.63 3.29 5.86
CA PRO A 308 -7.43 4.44 4.97
C PRO A 308 -6.75 5.64 5.62
N HIS A 309 -6.96 5.85 6.92
CA HIS A 309 -6.30 6.92 7.67
C HIS A 309 -4.78 6.80 7.73
N PHE A 310 -4.25 5.60 7.50
CA PHE A 310 -2.81 5.31 7.53
C PHE A 310 -2.19 5.20 6.13
N SER A 311 -2.97 5.49 5.08
CA SER A 311 -2.52 5.38 3.67
C SER A 311 -1.28 6.20 3.35
N LEU A 312 -0.99 7.25 4.13
CA LEU A 312 0.20 8.08 4.03
C LEU A 312 1.41 7.53 4.80
N ALA A 313 1.24 6.52 5.66
CA ALA A 313 2.32 5.97 6.48
C ALA A 313 3.02 4.83 5.76
N ARG A 314 4.35 4.92 5.65
CA ARG A 314 5.22 3.88 5.09
C ARG A 314 6.43 3.66 5.99
N VAL A 315 6.79 2.40 6.20
CA VAL A 315 7.83 1.99 7.14
C VAL A 315 8.87 1.14 6.43
N GLU A 316 10.08 1.64 6.33
CA GLU A 316 11.26 0.92 5.86
C GLU A 316 11.80 0.04 6.97
N LEU A 317 11.98 -1.27 6.72
CA LEU A 317 12.71 -2.18 7.57
C LEU A 317 13.82 -2.81 6.73
N SER A 318 15.08 -2.69 7.15
CA SER A 318 16.24 -3.15 6.38
C SER A 318 17.15 -4.01 7.24
N PHE A 319 17.46 -5.22 6.76
CA PHE A 319 18.34 -6.18 7.41
C PHE A 319 19.24 -6.92 6.41
N ASP A 320 20.26 -7.57 6.91
CA ASP A 320 21.17 -8.40 6.14
C ASP A 320 20.89 -9.91 6.35
N HIS A 321 21.57 -10.77 5.59
CA HIS A 321 21.40 -12.23 5.60
C HIS A 321 21.59 -12.88 6.97
N THR A 322 22.27 -12.25 7.92
CA THR A 322 22.47 -12.80 9.28
C THR A 322 21.17 -12.93 10.06
N LEU A 323 20.16 -12.16 9.69
CA LEU A 323 18.82 -12.14 10.31
C LEU A 323 17.77 -12.96 9.54
N ASP A 324 18.15 -13.73 8.52
CA ASP A 324 17.22 -14.54 7.72
C ASP A 324 16.36 -15.48 8.57
N GLU A 325 16.94 -16.09 9.61
CA GLU A 325 16.23 -16.99 10.52
C GLU A 325 15.33 -16.22 11.48
N ALA A 326 15.78 -15.06 11.97
CA ALA A 326 14.99 -14.23 12.88
C ALA A 326 13.71 -13.68 12.23
N PHE A 327 13.75 -13.46 10.90
CA PHE A 327 12.62 -12.99 10.11
C PHE A 327 11.90 -14.10 9.35
N ASN A 328 12.25 -15.38 9.55
CA ASN A 328 11.65 -16.54 8.88
C ASN A 328 11.45 -16.34 7.36
N VAL A 329 12.52 -15.88 6.68
CA VAL A 329 12.47 -15.63 5.24
C VAL A 329 12.23 -16.94 4.48
N ASP A 330 11.08 -17.07 3.80
CA ASP A 330 10.71 -18.26 3.04
C ASP A 330 11.47 -18.39 1.71
N ILE A 331 11.39 -19.58 1.11
CA ILE A 331 12.06 -19.91 -0.18
C ILE A 331 11.57 -18.99 -1.31
N LYS A 332 10.30 -18.63 -1.30
CA LYS A 332 9.68 -17.77 -2.30
C LYS A 332 9.88 -16.29 -2.01
N LYS A 333 10.52 -15.94 -0.89
CA LYS A 333 10.72 -14.54 -0.44
C LYS A 333 9.41 -13.74 -0.38
N SER A 334 8.27 -14.42 -0.16
CA SER A 334 6.93 -13.85 -0.22
C SER A 334 6.29 -13.64 1.13
N ARG A 335 6.83 -14.26 2.17
CA ARG A 335 6.34 -14.12 3.55
C ARG A 335 7.50 -13.87 4.49
N ILE A 336 7.28 -12.91 5.37
CA ILE A 336 8.18 -12.56 6.45
C ILE A 336 7.35 -12.63 7.72
N HIS A 337 7.87 -13.28 8.73
CA HIS A 337 7.26 -13.32 10.04
C HIS A 337 8.15 -12.53 11.00
N ILE A 338 7.61 -11.45 11.54
CA ILE A 338 8.29 -10.63 12.56
C ILE A 338 8.00 -11.30 13.90
N ASN A 339 9.03 -11.60 14.69
CA ASN A 339 8.82 -12.22 15.99
C ASN A 339 8.03 -11.29 16.93
N ASP A 340 7.35 -11.89 17.93
CA ASP A 340 6.41 -11.18 18.79
C ASP A 340 7.05 -10.02 19.57
N ASP A 341 8.29 -10.14 20.03
CA ASP A 341 8.99 -9.09 20.79
C ASP A 341 9.29 -7.86 19.91
N ILE A 342 9.71 -8.11 18.66
CA ILE A 342 9.95 -7.03 17.68
C ILE A 342 8.62 -6.40 17.28
N ALA A 343 7.57 -7.22 17.04
CA ALA A 343 6.24 -6.75 16.69
C ALA A 343 5.67 -5.85 17.80
N ASP A 344 5.78 -6.27 19.06
CA ASP A 344 5.34 -5.53 20.23
C ASP A 344 6.05 -4.17 20.37
N TYR A 345 7.37 -4.15 20.19
CA TYR A 345 8.14 -2.90 20.18
C TYR A 345 7.69 -1.97 19.06
N LEU A 346 7.56 -2.50 17.84
CA LEU A 346 7.13 -1.71 16.69
C LEU A 346 5.74 -1.12 16.92
N GLU A 347 4.79 -1.91 17.40
CA GLU A 347 3.41 -1.48 17.61
C GLU A 347 3.26 -0.46 18.75
N LYS A 348 3.92 -0.72 19.89
CA LYS A 348 3.68 0.04 21.12
C LYS A 348 4.58 1.26 21.25
N GLU A 349 5.80 1.22 20.70
CA GLU A 349 6.80 2.26 20.91
C GLU A 349 7.18 3.01 19.64
N PHE A 350 7.40 2.31 18.52
CA PHE A 350 7.94 2.95 17.31
C PHE A 350 6.85 3.57 16.41
N LEU A 351 5.77 2.85 16.11
CA LEU A 351 4.74 3.28 15.17
C LEU A 351 3.78 4.39 15.67
N PRO A 352 3.46 4.54 16.96
CA PRO A 352 2.39 5.44 17.41
C PRO A 352 2.53 6.89 16.94
N ALA A 353 3.76 7.43 16.92
CA ALA A 353 4.01 8.79 16.45
C ALA A 353 3.73 8.94 14.94
N THR A 354 4.18 7.97 14.14
CA THR A 354 3.99 7.93 12.69
C THR A 354 2.51 7.81 12.32
N ILE A 355 1.80 6.89 12.98
CA ILE A 355 0.36 6.66 12.76
C ILE A 355 -0.43 7.92 13.09
N ARG A 356 -0.15 8.55 14.24
CA ARG A 356 -0.82 9.81 14.61
C ARG A 356 -0.59 10.92 13.57
N MET A 357 0.65 11.09 13.11
CA MET A 357 0.98 12.09 12.10
C MET A 357 0.28 11.79 10.76
N ALA A 358 0.22 10.54 10.32
CA ALA A 358 -0.47 10.14 9.11
C ALA A 358 -1.98 10.40 9.21
N GLU A 359 -2.60 10.02 10.32
CA GLU A 359 -4.01 10.27 10.61
C GLU A 359 -4.33 11.77 10.66
N GLU A 360 -3.51 12.58 11.31
CA GLU A 360 -3.67 14.04 11.35
C GLU A 360 -3.57 14.65 9.94
N ARG A 361 -2.62 14.19 9.12
CA ARG A 361 -2.50 14.63 7.72
C ARG A 361 -3.71 14.23 6.89
N TYR A 362 -4.18 13.00 7.02
CA TYR A 362 -5.34 12.49 6.32
C TYR A 362 -6.61 13.30 6.69
N ARG A 363 -6.89 13.46 8.00
CA ARG A 363 -8.06 14.19 8.49
C ARG A 363 -8.05 15.69 8.14
N LYS A 364 -6.88 16.32 8.03
CA LYS A 364 -6.78 17.73 7.66
C LYS A 364 -7.27 18.00 6.23
N LEU A 365 -7.15 17.03 5.32
CA LEU A 365 -7.74 17.06 3.97
C LEU A 365 -9.27 17.11 4.00
N GLN A 366 -9.87 16.19 4.74
CA GLN A 366 -11.33 16.13 4.88
C GLN A 366 -11.87 17.44 5.45
N LYS A 367 -11.23 17.97 6.48
CA LYS A 367 -11.62 19.25 7.09
C LYS A 367 -11.56 20.42 6.10
N THR A 368 -10.54 20.51 5.27
CA THR A 368 -10.37 21.62 4.32
C THR A 368 -11.39 21.55 3.18
N ALA A 369 -11.63 20.37 2.62
CA ALA A 369 -12.61 20.16 1.55
C ALA A 369 -14.04 20.45 2.05
N ILE A 370 -14.41 19.92 3.21
CA ILE A 370 -15.71 20.14 3.84
C ILE A 370 -15.88 21.61 4.24
N THR A 371 -14.84 22.28 4.74
CA THR A 371 -14.90 23.70 5.11
C THR A 371 -15.13 24.61 3.90
N GLN A 372 -14.54 24.31 2.75
CA GLN A 372 -14.76 25.09 1.52
C GLN A 372 -16.16 24.86 0.92
N SER A 373 -16.73 23.67 1.08
CA SER A 373 -18.08 23.36 0.60
C SER A 373 -19.20 23.82 1.53
N ALA A 374 -18.92 23.96 2.85
CA ALA A 374 -19.92 24.22 3.87
C ALA A 374 -20.51 25.66 3.85
N GLY A 375 -19.91 26.61 3.15
CA GLY A 375 -20.33 28.03 3.19
C GLY A 375 -21.78 28.30 2.74
N ASN A 376 -22.36 27.46 1.88
CA ASN A 376 -23.68 27.68 1.27
C ASN A 376 -24.69 26.56 1.52
N VAL A 377 -24.29 25.45 2.11
CA VAL A 377 -25.12 24.24 2.20
C VAL A 377 -26.20 24.38 3.28
N HIS A 378 -25.90 25.10 4.36
CA HIS A 378 -26.83 25.37 5.48
C HIS A 378 -27.79 26.53 5.21
N ASP A 379 -27.58 27.32 4.16
CA ASP A 379 -28.40 28.51 3.86
C ASP A 379 -29.86 28.14 3.58
N ALA A 380 -30.12 27.01 2.91
CA ALA A 380 -31.48 26.58 2.60
C ALA A 380 -32.28 26.24 3.87
N ALA A 381 -31.65 25.60 4.85
CA ALA A 381 -32.25 25.32 6.14
C ALA A 381 -32.47 26.63 6.91
N GLY A 382 -31.49 27.52 6.92
CA GLY A 382 -31.57 28.83 7.56
C GLY A 382 -32.75 29.69 7.04
N ILE A 383 -32.93 29.74 5.71
CA ILE A 383 -34.04 30.46 5.07
C ILE A 383 -35.39 29.84 5.46
N ASN A 384 -35.52 28.52 5.37
CA ASN A 384 -36.76 27.84 5.73
C ASN A 384 -37.14 28.04 7.20
N ILE A 385 -36.17 28.00 8.11
CA ILE A 385 -36.36 28.25 9.53
C ILE A 385 -36.79 29.70 9.75
N GLU A 386 -36.17 30.68 9.09
CA GLU A 386 -36.49 32.10 9.20
C GLU A 386 -37.92 32.42 8.75
N GLU A 387 -38.32 31.87 7.60
CA GLU A 387 -39.68 32.06 7.07
C GLU A 387 -40.76 31.52 8.03
N ASN A 388 -40.46 30.51 8.82
CA ASN A 388 -41.37 29.86 9.75
C ASN A 388 -41.13 30.23 11.23
N ALA A 389 -40.09 30.99 11.55
CA ALA A 389 -39.64 31.27 12.92
C ALA A 389 -40.75 31.85 13.79
N SER A 390 -41.56 32.79 13.26
CA SER A 390 -42.66 33.43 14.00
C SER A 390 -43.77 32.46 14.48
N SER A 391 -43.91 31.32 13.80
CA SER A 391 -44.87 30.28 14.16
C SER A 391 -44.26 29.14 14.99
N LEU A 392 -42.94 28.99 14.97
CA LEU A 392 -42.21 27.89 15.61
C LEU A 392 -41.62 28.29 16.97
N GLN A 393 -41.24 29.55 17.13
CA GLN A 393 -40.63 30.04 18.36
C GLN A 393 -41.67 30.27 19.47
N ASN A 394 -41.49 29.60 20.61
CA ASN A 394 -42.33 29.70 21.77
C ASN A 394 -41.80 30.67 22.84
N SER A 395 -40.63 31.25 22.61
CA SER A 395 -40.00 32.21 23.52
C SER A 395 -39.37 33.37 22.76
N LYS A 396 -39.19 34.50 23.44
CA LYS A 396 -38.44 35.68 22.98
C LYS A 396 -37.22 35.85 23.84
N THR A 397 -36.09 36.10 23.22
CA THR A 397 -34.84 36.34 23.92
C THR A 397 -34.39 37.78 23.78
N GLN A 398 -33.85 38.35 24.87
CA GLN A 398 -33.23 39.67 24.89
C GLN A 398 -31.86 39.57 25.52
N VAL A 399 -30.83 40.00 24.81
CA VAL A 399 -29.45 40.02 25.31
C VAL A 399 -29.34 41.05 26.43
N VAL A 400 -28.92 40.63 27.62
CA VAL A 400 -28.69 41.48 28.78
C VAL A 400 -27.20 41.86 28.86
N ASN A 401 -26.31 40.90 28.66
CA ASN A 401 -24.86 41.12 28.69
C ASN A 401 -24.12 40.18 27.73
N GLU A 402 -23.70 40.72 26.59
CA GLU A 402 -22.95 39.96 25.58
C GLU A 402 -21.66 39.32 26.11
N LYS A 403 -20.89 40.04 26.92
CA LYS A 403 -19.59 39.58 27.44
C LYS A 403 -19.73 38.39 28.40
N LYS A 404 -20.90 38.25 29.05
CA LYS A 404 -21.18 37.14 29.96
C LYS A 404 -22.13 36.11 29.35
N ASN A 405 -22.50 36.27 28.08
CA ASN A 405 -23.53 35.44 27.41
C ASN A 405 -24.89 35.42 28.19
N GLU A 406 -25.21 36.49 28.89
CA GLU A 406 -26.39 36.59 29.78
C GLU A 406 -27.58 37.09 28.97
N VAL A 407 -28.67 36.31 28.97
CA VAL A 407 -29.85 36.52 28.15
C VAL A 407 -31.12 36.43 29.01
N LYS A 408 -32.03 37.31 28.78
CA LYS A 408 -33.40 37.27 29.35
C LYS A 408 -34.30 36.54 28.35
N VAL A 409 -34.90 35.45 28.78
CA VAL A 409 -35.87 34.67 28.00
C VAL A 409 -37.26 34.93 28.54
N THR A 410 -38.21 35.24 27.67
CA THR A 410 -39.63 35.46 27.98
C THR A 410 -40.47 34.46 27.18
N ASN A 411 -41.29 33.67 27.86
CA ASN A 411 -42.23 32.72 27.25
C ASN A 411 -43.64 32.84 27.90
N SER A 412 -44.55 31.93 27.54
CA SER A 412 -45.92 31.90 28.06
C SER A 412 -46.02 31.66 29.57
N VAL A 413 -44.98 31.22 30.24
CA VAL A 413 -44.94 30.87 31.66
C VAL A 413 -44.31 31.97 32.50
N GLY A 414 -43.42 32.79 31.91
CA GLY A 414 -42.77 33.88 32.63
C GLY A 414 -41.48 34.38 31.98
N GLU A 415 -40.69 35.09 32.78
CA GLU A 415 -39.39 35.64 32.40
C GLU A 415 -38.30 35.07 33.31
N PHE A 416 -37.17 34.71 32.72
CA PHE A 416 -35.99 34.26 33.45
C PHE A 416 -34.70 34.71 32.76
N THR A 417 -33.62 34.80 33.52
CA THR A 417 -32.26 35.14 33.00
C THR A 417 -31.40 33.90 32.99
N THR A 418 -30.69 33.70 31.93
CA THR A 418 -29.86 32.52 31.73
C THR A 418 -28.62 32.81 30.88
N THR A 419 -27.70 31.87 30.79
CA THR A 419 -26.49 31.97 29.96
C THR A 419 -26.69 31.16 28.67
N ILE A 420 -26.67 31.85 27.51
CA ILE A 420 -26.73 31.23 26.17
C ILE A 420 -25.60 31.81 25.33
N LYS A 421 -24.87 30.99 24.63
CA LYS A 421 -23.79 31.45 23.77
C LYS A 421 -24.28 32.43 22.72
N ILE A 422 -23.63 33.58 22.63
CA ILE A 422 -23.96 34.63 21.67
C ILE A 422 -22.83 34.63 20.64
N LEU A 423 -23.17 34.47 19.37
CA LEU A 423 -22.22 34.56 18.27
C LEU A 423 -22.19 35.98 17.68
N PRO A 424 -21.05 36.38 17.06
CA PRO A 424 -20.96 37.65 16.37
C PRO A 424 -22.04 37.79 15.29
N PRO A 425 -22.49 39.02 14.97
CA PRO A 425 -23.43 39.25 13.89
C PRO A 425 -22.92 38.67 12.56
N THR A 426 -23.79 37.97 11.84
CA THR A 426 -23.53 37.43 10.50
C THR A 426 -24.56 37.93 9.50
N GLU A 427 -24.30 37.78 8.21
CA GLU A 427 -25.26 38.17 7.15
C GLU A 427 -26.55 37.35 7.25
N ALA A 428 -27.70 37.99 6.86
CA ALA A 428 -29.06 37.52 7.13
C ALA A 428 -29.41 36.08 6.65
N ARG A 429 -28.63 35.49 5.78
CA ARG A 429 -28.90 34.15 5.24
C ARG A 429 -28.27 33.00 6.04
N GLN A 430 -27.37 33.29 6.98
CA GLN A 430 -26.54 32.29 7.69
C GLN A 430 -26.77 32.30 9.21
N HIS A 431 -27.80 32.94 9.72
CA HIS A 431 -27.87 33.17 11.15
C HIS A 431 -28.61 32.10 11.95
N ARG A 432 -29.44 31.24 11.33
CA ARG A 432 -30.22 30.21 12.04
C ARG A 432 -29.48 28.90 12.26
N VAL A 433 -28.62 28.54 11.33
CA VAL A 433 -27.76 27.36 11.40
C VAL A 433 -26.32 27.79 11.11
N VAL A 434 -25.45 27.70 12.11
CA VAL A 434 -24.09 28.26 12.03
C VAL A 434 -23.06 27.17 12.18
N PRO A 435 -22.38 26.75 11.08
CA PRO A 435 -21.26 25.83 11.18
C PRO A 435 -20.08 26.50 11.87
N VAL A 436 -19.55 25.85 12.92
CA VAL A 436 -18.39 26.31 13.70
C VAL A 436 -17.28 25.26 13.71
N ASP A 437 -16.03 25.69 13.95
CA ASP A 437 -14.89 24.76 13.94
C ASP A 437 -14.79 23.90 15.19
N SER A 438 -15.35 24.36 16.31
CA SER A 438 -15.34 23.60 17.57
C SER A 438 -16.44 24.03 18.50
N ILE A 439 -16.97 23.06 19.24
CA ILE A 439 -17.87 23.27 20.39
C ILE A 439 -17.18 22.62 21.60
N GLU A 440 -17.29 23.27 22.77
CA GLU A 440 -16.74 22.76 24.02
C GLU A 440 -17.24 21.34 24.31
N GLY A 441 -16.40 20.46 24.86
CA GLY A 441 -16.75 19.06 25.05
C GLY A 441 -16.85 18.23 23.76
N ASN A 442 -16.46 18.78 22.61
CA ASN A 442 -16.59 18.15 21.28
C ASN A 442 -18.03 17.69 20.97
N LEU A 443 -19.01 18.52 21.33
CA LEU A 443 -20.41 18.29 21.02
C LEU A 443 -20.69 18.47 19.54
N LEU A 444 -21.72 17.79 19.01
CA LEU A 444 -22.17 17.94 17.62
C LEU A 444 -22.85 19.31 17.38
N TRP A 445 -23.69 19.75 18.32
CA TRP A 445 -24.38 21.01 18.24
C TRP A 445 -24.51 21.67 19.61
N GLU A 446 -24.78 22.98 19.62
CA GLU A 446 -25.16 23.74 20.79
C GLU A 446 -26.19 24.84 20.43
N PRO A 447 -27.18 25.12 21.31
CA PRO A 447 -28.07 26.27 21.14
C PRO A 447 -27.27 27.57 21.23
N THR A 448 -27.54 28.48 20.31
CA THR A 448 -26.86 29.79 20.25
C THR A 448 -27.84 30.90 19.90
N LEU A 449 -27.39 32.15 20.12
CA LEU A 449 -28.06 33.33 19.61
C LEU A 449 -27.19 34.04 18.58
N VAL A 450 -27.78 34.44 17.47
CA VAL A 450 -27.16 35.27 16.45
C VAL A 450 -28.10 36.45 16.17
N ASN A 451 -27.58 37.67 16.26
CA ASN A 451 -28.39 38.89 16.11
C ASN A 451 -29.60 38.98 17.07
N GLY A 452 -29.61 38.24 18.18
CA GLY A 452 -30.74 38.13 19.11
C GLY A 452 -31.75 37.02 18.77
N ASP A 453 -31.59 36.35 17.64
CA ASP A 453 -32.43 35.25 17.17
C ASP A 453 -31.92 33.88 17.60
N HIS A 454 -32.84 32.94 17.79
CA HIS A 454 -32.52 31.55 18.11
C HIS A 454 -31.82 30.87 16.93
N ALA A 455 -30.67 30.29 17.21
CA ALA A 455 -29.84 29.59 16.25
C ALA A 455 -29.26 28.33 16.84
N VAL A 456 -28.70 27.48 15.98
CA VAL A 456 -27.93 26.33 16.37
C VAL A 456 -26.52 26.41 15.79
N SER A 457 -25.51 26.24 16.62
CA SER A 457 -24.14 26.01 16.16
C SER A 457 -23.91 24.53 15.89
N ILE A 458 -23.31 24.20 14.75
CA ILE A 458 -22.97 22.80 14.36
C ILE A 458 -21.44 22.66 14.25
N ASN A 459 -20.88 21.68 14.96
CA ASN A 459 -19.45 21.43 14.99
C ASN A 459 -19.00 20.66 13.75
N ARG A 460 -18.33 21.37 12.80
CA ARG A 460 -17.80 20.78 11.57
C ARG A 460 -16.70 19.71 11.81
N ASN A 461 -16.11 19.70 12.99
CA ASN A 461 -15.06 18.76 13.37
C ASN A 461 -15.56 17.55 14.15
N HIS A 462 -16.88 17.46 14.40
CA HIS A 462 -17.46 16.27 15.01
C HIS A 462 -17.57 15.12 14.00
N ASP A 463 -17.24 13.89 14.42
CA ASP A 463 -17.19 12.72 13.53
C ASP A 463 -18.51 12.49 12.75
N PHE A 464 -19.65 12.78 13.34
CA PHE A 464 -20.95 12.72 12.67
C PHE A 464 -21.04 13.74 11.52
N TYR A 465 -20.60 14.98 11.74
CA TYR A 465 -20.58 15.97 10.67
C TYR A 465 -19.67 15.55 9.52
N LEU A 466 -18.48 15.08 9.84
CA LEU A 466 -17.49 14.65 8.83
C LEU A 466 -18.00 13.47 7.99
N LYS A 467 -18.67 12.48 8.63
CA LYS A 467 -19.07 11.22 7.99
C LYS A 467 -20.49 11.20 7.45
N VAL A 468 -21.36 12.09 7.90
CA VAL A 468 -22.76 12.15 7.45
C VAL A 468 -23.04 13.41 6.64
N TYR A 469 -22.67 14.59 7.13
CA TYR A 469 -22.80 15.82 6.34
C TYR A 469 -21.83 15.86 5.18
N GLY A 470 -20.53 15.55 5.42
CA GLY A 470 -19.47 15.64 4.43
C GLY A 470 -19.77 14.96 3.10
N PRO A 471 -20.12 13.66 3.07
CA PRO A 471 -20.42 12.94 1.82
C PRO A 471 -21.72 13.37 1.14
N ASN A 472 -22.58 14.12 1.83
CA ASN A 472 -23.90 14.49 1.36
C ASN A 472 -24.08 16.01 1.14
N MET A 473 -22.97 16.74 0.97
CA MET A 473 -23.01 18.19 0.73
C MET A 473 -23.74 18.57 -0.55
N ASP A 474 -23.85 17.66 -1.49
CA ASP A 474 -24.60 17.78 -2.75
C ASP A 474 -26.08 17.35 -2.65
N ASN A 475 -26.53 16.94 -1.46
CA ASN A 475 -27.92 16.53 -1.19
C ASN A 475 -28.64 17.54 -0.29
N PRO A 476 -29.21 18.64 -0.86
CA PRO A 476 -29.84 19.71 -0.08
C PRO A 476 -30.97 19.24 0.83
N SER A 477 -31.74 18.24 0.39
CA SER A 477 -32.88 17.75 1.18
C SER A 477 -32.42 17.03 2.45
N LEU A 478 -31.35 16.26 2.40
CA LEU A 478 -30.80 15.59 3.57
C LEU A 478 -30.20 16.60 4.54
N ILE A 479 -29.40 17.54 4.04
CA ILE A 479 -28.80 18.59 4.87
C ILE A 479 -29.86 19.43 5.55
N GLN A 480 -30.85 19.91 4.79
CA GLN A 480 -31.97 20.69 5.34
C GLN A 480 -32.74 19.90 6.40
N GLY A 481 -32.93 18.58 6.21
CA GLY A 481 -33.61 17.74 7.20
C GLY A 481 -32.81 17.61 8.51
N LEU A 482 -31.49 17.37 8.41
CA LEU A 482 -30.61 17.29 9.57
C LEU A 482 -30.49 18.61 10.31
N ASP A 483 -30.31 19.71 9.58
CA ASP A 483 -30.26 21.06 10.14
C ASP A 483 -31.53 21.44 10.86
N SER A 484 -32.69 21.16 10.25
CA SER A 484 -34.00 21.42 10.86
C SER A 484 -34.20 20.61 12.14
N MET A 485 -33.73 19.35 12.16
CA MET A 485 -33.77 18.51 13.36
C MET A 485 -32.89 19.09 14.48
N LEU A 486 -31.65 19.47 14.17
CA LEU A 486 -30.75 20.04 15.18
C LEU A 486 -31.22 21.40 15.66
N TRP A 487 -31.76 22.24 14.77
CA TRP A 487 -32.37 23.51 15.16
C TRP A 487 -33.60 23.30 16.06
N GLY A 488 -34.48 22.33 15.74
CA GLY A 488 -35.63 22.00 16.57
C GLY A 488 -35.27 21.54 17.99
N LEU A 489 -34.19 20.76 18.12
CA LEU A 489 -33.64 20.37 19.43
C LEU A 489 -33.09 21.58 20.20
N ALA A 490 -32.38 22.48 19.52
CA ALA A 490 -31.85 23.70 20.09
C ALA A 490 -33.02 24.65 20.52
N GLU A 491 -34.07 24.80 19.71
CA GLU A 491 -35.25 25.61 20.04
C GLU A 491 -35.99 25.07 21.27
N ALA A 492 -36.14 23.74 21.38
CA ALA A 492 -36.75 23.13 22.56
C ALA A 492 -35.98 23.45 23.85
N GLU A 493 -34.65 23.44 23.80
CA GLU A 493 -33.77 23.81 24.92
C GLU A 493 -33.88 25.32 25.24
N LEU A 494 -33.84 26.19 24.20
CA LEU A 494 -33.93 27.64 24.34
C LEU A 494 -35.28 28.11 24.88
N SER A 495 -36.36 27.41 24.56
CA SER A 495 -37.72 27.74 25.00
C SER A 495 -38.06 27.24 26.40
N THR A 496 -37.20 26.46 27.02
CA THR A 496 -37.44 25.87 28.36
C THR A 496 -37.22 26.90 29.45
N TYR A 497 -38.15 26.95 30.42
CA TYR A 497 -38.16 27.91 31.53
C TYR A 497 -37.61 27.34 32.85
N ASN A 498 -37.47 26.02 32.97
CA ASN A 498 -37.03 25.33 34.17
C ASN A 498 -35.55 24.98 34.08
N GLU A 499 -34.76 25.39 35.06
CA GLU A 499 -33.32 25.15 35.12
C GLU A 499 -33.01 23.65 35.15
N ASP A 500 -33.73 22.86 35.94
CA ASP A 500 -33.55 21.39 36.00
C ASP A 500 -33.80 20.72 34.62
N THR A 501 -34.78 21.19 33.88
CA THR A 501 -35.10 20.68 32.54
C THR A 501 -34.02 21.09 31.52
N ARG A 502 -33.42 22.26 31.68
CA ARG A 502 -32.30 22.69 30.83
C ARG A 502 -31.04 21.85 31.06
N GLU A 503 -30.72 21.55 32.32
CA GLU A 503 -29.61 20.63 32.64
C GLU A 503 -29.86 19.26 32.01
N GLN A 504 -31.10 18.77 32.00
CA GLN A 504 -31.47 17.52 31.32
C GLN A 504 -31.27 17.59 29.80
N TYR A 505 -31.60 18.71 29.15
CA TYR A 505 -31.33 18.90 27.72
C TYR A 505 -29.85 18.97 27.44
N GLU A 506 -29.07 19.64 28.26
CA GLU A 506 -27.61 19.68 28.13
C GLU A 506 -26.98 18.29 28.29
N GLU A 507 -27.42 17.52 29.29
CA GLU A 507 -26.97 16.14 29.47
C GLU A 507 -27.36 15.25 28.29
N MET A 508 -28.61 15.37 27.79
CA MET A 508 -29.06 14.68 26.57
C MET A 508 -28.17 15.03 25.38
N ARG A 509 -27.88 16.30 25.14
CA ARG A 509 -27.00 16.75 24.05
C ARG A 509 -25.60 16.14 24.16
N ASN A 510 -25.05 16.11 25.38
CA ASN A 510 -23.77 15.46 25.67
C ASN A 510 -23.81 13.95 25.36
N GLN A 511 -24.85 13.26 25.79
CA GLN A 511 -25.02 11.83 25.56
C GLN A 511 -25.22 11.52 24.07
N VAL A 512 -26.10 12.24 23.39
CA VAL A 512 -26.42 12.05 21.97
C VAL A 512 -25.16 12.31 21.13
N SER A 513 -24.41 13.37 21.39
CA SER A 513 -23.16 13.66 20.66
C SER A 513 -22.17 12.51 20.79
N ARG A 514 -21.97 11.95 21.99
CA ARG A 514 -21.09 10.80 22.23
C ARG A 514 -21.57 9.53 21.52
N ILE A 515 -22.90 9.28 21.55
CA ILE A 515 -23.51 8.12 20.89
C ILE A 515 -23.32 8.22 19.37
N LEU A 516 -23.66 9.38 18.78
CA LEU A 516 -23.50 9.62 17.35
C LEU A 516 -22.04 9.46 16.91
N LYS A 517 -21.09 9.99 17.68
CA LYS A 517 -19.65 9.79 17.43
C LYS A 517 -19.27 8.31 17.36
N LYS A 518 -19.82 7.47 18.26
CA LYS A 518 -19.55 6.04 18.28
C LYS A 518 -20.22 5.31 17.11
N LEU A 519 -21.48 5.62 16.83
CA LEU A 519 -22.27 4.95 15.80
C LEU A 519 -21.72 5.19 14.38
N VAL A 520 -21.20 6.39 14.12
CA VAL A 520 -20.60 6.69 12.80
C VAL A 520 -19.18 6.17 12.64
N LYS A 521 -18.59 5.57 13.67
CA LYS A 521 -17.20 5.06 13.60
C LYS A 521 -17.04 4.01 12.50
N GLU A 522 -18.03 3.16 12.31
CA GLU A 522 -18.04 2.08 11.31
C GLU A 522 -18.48 2.55 9.90
N LEU A 523 -18.96 3.79 9.77
CA LEU A 523 -19.24 4.34 8.44
C LEU A 523 -17.94 4.59 7.69
N PRO A 524 -17.92 4.35 6.36
CA PRO A 524 -16.78 4.70 5.55
C PRO A 524 -16.47 6.19 5.66
N ASP A 525 -15.19 6.53 5.61
CA ASP A 525 -14.81 7.93 5.48
C ASP A 525 -15.20 8.44 4.10
N PRO A 526 -15.60 9.71 3.98
CA PRO A 526 -15.97 10.27 2.69
C PRO A 526 -14.81 10.14 1.71
N ASP A 527 -15.09 9.57 0.53
CA ASP A 527 -14.14 9.48 -0.57
C ASP A 527 -13.77 10.92 -0.98
N THR A 528 -12.50 11.24 -0.87
CA THR A 528 -11.95 12.46 -1.45
C THR A 528 -11.61 12.16 -2.91
N GLU A 529 -12.55 12.39 -3.85
CA GLU A 529 -12.23 12.46 -5.26
C GLU A 529 -11.29 13.63 -5.60
#